data_c3ac93dc3b869b346b16edb80f6bcf0f
#
_entry.id   c3ac93dc3b869b346b16edb80f6bcf0f
#
_cell.length_a   1.000
_cell.length_b   1.000
_cell.length_c   1.000
_cell.angle_alpha   90.00
_cell.angle_beta   90.00
_cell.angle_gamma   90.00
#
_symmetry.space_group_name_H-M   'P 1'
#
loop_
_entity.id
_entity.type
_entity.pdbx_description
1 polymer ?
#
loop_
_entity_poly.entity_id
_entity_poly.type
_entity_poly.pdbx_seq_one_letter_code
_entity_poly.pdbx_strand_id
1 'polypeptide(L)'
;MFRNDAISVAEVMKLKPKGIVLSPGPCTPNEAGICLELIEKAGPKIPLLGVCLGHQAIGQAYGGEVIRAPAPMHGKLSKITHTGKSLFKSLPKSFEVTRYHSLIVGRKGLPDSLIATAKTADGIIMGLQHKTHPVHGVQFHPESIASEHGHALLANFLELAGLAPRRRNAKPARHAA
;
A
#
# COMPACT_ATOMS: atom_id res chain seq x y z
N MET A 1 -15.87 -2.59 -6.53
CA MET A 1 -14.75 -3.53 -6.26
C MET A 1 -14.85 -4.66 -7.28
N PHE A 2 -13.73 -5.04 -7.87
CA PHE A 2 -13.64 -6.11 -8.88
C PHE A 2 -12.59 -7.12 -8.44
N ARG A 3 -12.77 -8.38 -8.83
CA ARG A 3 -11.70 -9.36 -8.72
C ARG A 3 -10.66 -9.11 -9.81
N ASN A 4 -9.42 -9.47 -9.55
CA ASN A 4 -8.29 -9.29 -10.45
C ASN A 4 -8.38 -10.06 -11.78
N ASP A 5 -9.30 -11.02 -11.86
CA ASP A 5 -9.59 -11.88 -13.02
C ASP A 5 -10.94 -11.57 -13.69
N ALA A 6 -11.72 -10.63 -13.16
CA ALA A 6 -13.09 -10.32 -13.60
C ALA A 6 -13.21 -8.99 -14.35
N ILE A 7 -12.11 -8.30 -14.59
CA ILE A 7 -12.06 -7.02 -15.32
C ILE A 7 -10.71 -6.90 -16.05
N SER A 8 -10.70 -6.33 -17.22
CA SER A 8 -9.48 -6.02 -17.97
C SER A 8 -8.93 -4.63 -17.60
N VAL A 9 -7.65 -4.41 -17.86
CA VAL A 9 -7.02 -3.08 -17.67
C VAL A 9 -7.72 -2.01 -18.53
N ALA A 10 -8.12 -2.36 -19.76
CA ALA A 10 -8.84 -1.43 -20.64
C ALA A 10 -10.19 -0.98 -20.04
N GLU A 11 -10.92 -1.90 -19.43
CA GLU A 11 -12.19 -1.58 -18.75
C GLU A 11 -11.95 -0.71 -17.51
N VAL A 12 -10.92 -1.00 -16.71
CA VAL A 12 -10.54 -0.13 -15.57
C VAL A 12 -10.24 1.28 -16.07
N MET A 13 -9.46 1.43 -17.12
CA MET A 13 -9.11 2.74 -17.68
C MET A 13 -10.34 3.47 -18.23
N LYS A 14 -11.30 2.75 -18.84
CA LYS A 14 -12.58 3.28 -19.33
C LYS A 14 -13.46 3.82 -18.18
N LEU A 15 -13.41 3.22 -17.01
CA LEU A 15 -14.12 3.70 -15.82
C LEU A 15 -13.59 5.04 -15.27
N LYS A 16 -12.41 5.48 -15.69
CA LYS A 16 -11.75 6.72 -15.25
C LYS A 16 -11.73 6.87 -13.71
N PRO A 17 -11.23 5.90 -12.96
CA PRO A 17 -11.24 5.98 -11.51
C PRO A 17 -10.36 7.14 -11.03
N LYS A 18 -10.75 7.78 -9.94
CA LYS A 18 -9.95 8.84 -9.30
C LYS A 18 -8.80 8.29 -8.46
N GLY A 19 -8.84 7.03 -8.11
CA GLY A 19 -7.79 6.30 -7.40
C GLY A 19 -8.02 4.80 -7.50
N ILE A 20 -6.95 4.02 -7.42
CA ILE A 20 -6.96 2.56 -7.50
C ILE A 20 -6.33 2.01 -6.22
N VAL A 21 -6.97 1.00 -5.63
CA VAL A 21 -6.39 0.22 -4.54
C VAL A 21 -6.24 -1.23 -4.99
N LEU A 22 -5.01 -1.74 -4.97
CA LEU A 22 -4.70 -3.14 -5.14
C LEU A 22 -4.64 -3.79 -3.76
N SER A 23 -5.63 -4.62 -3.47
CA SER A 23 -5.81 -5.25 -2.16
C SER A 23 -4.83 -6.41 -1.93
N PRO A 24 -4.72 -6.89 -0.68
CA PRO A 24 -4.03 -8.15 -0.38
C PRO A 24 -4.58 -9.33 -1.20
N GLY A 25 -3.74 -10.33 -1.41
CA GLY A 25 -4.11 -11.56 -2.09
C GLY A 25 -3.09 -12.68 -1.82
N PRO A 26 -3.42 -13.91 -2.21
CA PRO A 26 -2.54 -15.07 -2.12
C PRO A 26 -1.50 -15.07 -3.26
N CYS A 27 -0.58 -16.02 -3.20
CA CYS A 27 0.43 -16.32 -4.22
C CYS A 27 1.46 -15.20 -4.42
N THR A 28 1.88 -14.97 -5.65
CA THR A 28 2.87 -13.96 -6.03
C THR A 28 2.26 -12.92 -6.99
N PRO A 29 2.93 -11.81 -7.27
CA PRO A 29 2.45 -10.85 -8.27
C PRO A 29 2.22 -11.44 -9.65
N ASN A 30 2.90 -12.54 -10.01
CA ASN A 30 2.72 -13.20 -11.31
C ASN A 30 1.34 -13.84 -11.46
N GLU A 31 0.75 -14.30 -10.35
CA GLU A 31 -0.59 -14.88 -10.31
C GLU A 31 -1.67 -13.85 -9.92
N ALA A 32 -1.31 -12.59 -9.81
CA ALA A 32 -2.23 -11.52 -9.41
C ALA A 32 -3.11 -10.96 -10.55
N GLY A 33 -3.32 -11.72 -11.61
CA GLY A 33 -4.16 -11.33 -12.75
C GLY A 33 -3.67 -10.05 -13.42
N ILE A 34 -4.55 -9.04 -13.54
CA ILE A 34 -4.23 -7.78 -14.22
C ILE A 34 -3.30 -6.84 -13.45
N CYS A 35 -2.88 -7.18 -12.22
CA CYS A 35 -2.27 -6.20 -11.32
C CYS A 35 -0.97 -5.60 -11.86
N LEU A 36 -0.07 -6.39 -12.45
CA LEU A 36 1.18 -5.89 -13.02
C LEU A 36 0.92 -4.93 -14.18
N GLU A 37 0.14 -5.35 -15.17
CA GLU A 37 -0.23 -4.53 -16.32
C GLU A 37 -0.98 -3.25 -15.89
N LEU A 38 -1.85 -3.35 -14.89
CA LEU A 38 -2.59 -2.20 -14.38
C LEU A 38 -1.66 -1.16 -13.73
N ILE A 39 -0.64 -1.60 -12.97
CA ILE A 39 0.36 -0.71 -12.38
C ILE A 39 1.12 0.04 -13.49
N GLU A 40 1.57 -0.68 -14.51
CA GLU A 40 2.34 -0.08 -15.62
C GLU A 40 1.51 0.95 -16.41
N LYS A 41 0.26 0.64 -16.73
CA LYS A 41 -0.59 1.51 -17.57
C LYS A 41 -1.30 2.62 -16.81
N ALA A 42 -1.77 2.35 -15.58
CA ALA A 42 -2.52 3.32 -14.79
C ALA A 42 -1.62 4.13 -13.85
N GLY A 43 -0.56 3.52 -13.30
CA GLY A 43 0.32 4.15 -12.30
C GLY A 43 0.88 5.52 -12.69
N PRO A 44 1.29 5.78 -13.94
CA PRO A 44 1.74 7.11 -14.36
C PRO A 44 0.67 8.21 -14.29
N LYS A 45 -0.62 7.85 -14.27
CA LYS A 45 -1.75 8.77 -14.47
C LYS A 45 -2.75 8.82 -13.33
N ILE A 46 -2.89 7.72 -12.60
CA ILE A 46 -3.94 7.54 -11.60
C ILE A 46 -3.30 7.19 -10.25
N PRO A 47 -3.64 7.90 -9.17
CA PRO A 47 -3.19 7.57 -7.83
C PRO A 47 -3.47 6.09 -7.49
N LEU A 48 -2.43 5.36 -7.12
CA LEU A 48 -2.50 3.93 -6.88
C LEU A 48 -1.89 3.58 -5.54
N LEU A 49 -2.61 2.78 -4.74
CA LEU A 49 -2.15 2.19 -3.49
C LEU A 49 -2.13 0.68 -3.60
N GLY A 50 -0.98 0.07 -3.40
CA GLY A 50 -0.84 -1.38 -3.25
C GLY A 50 -0.71 -1.78 -1.78
N VAL A 51 -1.49 -2.77 -1.35
CA VAL A 51 -1.45 -3.33 0.00
C VAL A 51 -1.00 -4.78 -0.08
N CYS A 52 0.01 -5.16 0.70
CA CYS A 52 0.59 -6.50 0.79
C CYS A 52 0.99 -7.06 -0.60
N LEU A 53 0.20 -7.92 -1.23
CA LEU A 53 0.43 -8.40 -2.60
C LEU A 53 0.48 -7.24 -3.61
N GLY A 54 -0.38 -6.23 -3.46
CA GLY A 54 -0.36 -5.04 -4.29
C GLY A 54 0.94 -4.23 -4.16
N HIS A 55 1.53 -4.15 -2.96
CA HIS A 55 2.85 -3.55 -2.74
C HIS A 55 3.97 -4.34 -3.43
N GLN A 56 3.92 -5.68 -3.36
CA GLN A 56 4.88 -6.55 -4.05
C GLN A 56 4.75 -6.40 -5.56
N ALA A 57 3.51 -6.33 -6.08
CA ALA A 57 3.25 -6.08 -7.49
C ALA A 57 3.80 -4.71 -7.95
N ILE A 58 3.73 -3.66 -7.14
CA ILE A 58 4.38 -2.38 -7.42
C ILE A 58 5.91 -2.57 -7.50
N GLY A 59 6.51 -3.24 -6.52
CA GLY A 59 7.95 -3.52 -6.55
C GLY A 59 8.37 -4.20 -7.85
N GLN A 60 7.65 -5.25 -8.25
CA GLN A 60 7.96 -6.03 -9.44
C GLN A 60 7.68 -5.29 -10.76
N ALA A 61 6.55 -4.59 -10.87
CA ALA A 61 6.16 -3.86 -12.09
C ALA A 61 7.19 -2.76 -12.46
N TYR A 62 7.87 -2.20 -11.48
CA TYR A 62 8.94 -1.23 -11.71
C TYR A 62 10.35 -1.84 -11.74
N GLY A 63 10.47 -3.18 -11.81
CA GLY A 63 11.72 -3.90 -12.02
C GLY A 63 12.45 -4.34 -10.75
N GLY A 64 11.82 -4.26 -9.59
CA GLY A 64 12.33 -4.82 -8.34
C GLY A 64 12.07 -6.32 -8.23
N GLU A 65 12.81 -6.99 -7.36
CA GLU A 65 12.64 -8.42 -7.09
C GLU A 65 11.70 -8.65 -5.91
N VAL A 66 10.83 -9.64 -6.04
CA VAL A 66 10.03 -10.17 -4.92
C VAL A 66 10.68 -11.46 -4.45
N ILE A 67 11.13 -11.46 -3.20
CA ILE A 67 11.92 -12.54 -2.60
C ILE A 67 11.25 -13.10 -1.35
N ARG A 68 11.68 -14.27 -0.91
CA ARG A 68 11.22 -14.82 0.38
C ARG A 68 11.71 -13.95 1.55
N ALA A 69 10.80 -13.67 2.48
CA ALA A 69 11.15 -13.02 3.74
C ALA A 69 12.08 -13.93 4.58
N PRO A 70 12.97 -13.38 5.41
CA PRO A 70 13.81 -14.16 6.31
C PRO A 70 13.01 -15.07 7.25
N ALA A 71 11.79 -14.65 7.61
CA ALA A 71 10.84 -15.45 8.36
C ALA A 71 9.41 -15.15 7.88
N PRO A 72 8.52 -16.16 7.80
CA PRO A 72 7.12 -15.93 7.47
C PRO A 72 6.43 -15.17 8.60
N MET A 73 5.59 -14.21 8.22
CA MET A 73 4.77 -13.43 9.14
C MET A 73 3.30 -13.79 8.95
N HIS A 74 2.64 -14.19 10.02
CA HIS A 74 1.22 -14.50 10.01
C HIS A 74 0.56 -13.92 11.26
N GLY A 75 -0.17 -12.81 11.11
CA GLY A 75 -0.83 -12.11 12.21
C GLY A 75 0.11 -11.50 13.24
N LYS A 76 1.39 -11.30 12.90
CA LYS A 76 2.38 -10.73 13.82
C LYS A 76 2.44 -9.22 13.71
N LEU A 77 2.57 -8.56 14.85
CA LEU A 77 2.85 -7.13 14.93
C LEU A 77 4.33 -6.86 14.71
N SER A 78 4.63 -5.76 14.07
CA SER A 78 5.99 -5.26 13.92
C SER A 78 6.00 -3.74 13.96
N LYS A 79 6.96 -3.19 14.68
CA LYS A 79 7.19 -1.76 14.70
C LYS A 79 7.88 -1.31 13.43
N ILE A 80 7.34 -0.30 12.77
CA ILE A 80 7.93 0.33 11.59
C ILE A 80 8.40 1.74 11.89
N THR A 81 9.38 2.21 11.14
CA THR A 81 9.79 3.61 11.03
C THR A 81 9.56 4.08 9.60
N HIS A 82 9.25 5.36 9.41
CA HIS A 82 8.89 5.89 8.10
C HIS A 82 9.38 7.33 7.89
N THR A 83 9.28 7.82 6.65
CA THR A 83 9.77 9.14 6.23
C THR A 83 8.92 10.30 6.72
N GLY A 84 7.71 10.09 7.20
CA GLY A 84 6.76 11.14 7.60
C GLY A 84 6.13 11.90 6.43
N LYS A 85 6.31 11.42 5.19
CA LYS A 85 5.81 12.08 3.97
C LYS A 85 4.72 11.23 3.29
N SER A 86 3.97 11.85 2.38
CA SER A 86 2.94 11.18 1.56
C SER A 86 1.94 10.39 2.40
N LEU A 87 1.84 9.08 2.24
CA LEU A 87 0.96 8.20 3.03
C LEU A 87 1.17 8.34 4.55
N PHE A 88 2.38 8.66 4.97
CA PHE A 88 2.76 8.75 6.39
C PHE A 88 2.74 10.18 6.95
N LYS A 89 2.17 11.13 6.22
CA LYS A 89 2.02 12.54 6.65
C LYS A 89 1.22 12.59 7.96
N SER A 90 1.74 13.34 8.94
CA SER A 90 1.12 13.57 10.24
C SER A 90 0.92 12.32 11.11
N LEU A 91 1.56 11.20 10.77
CA LEU A 91 1.58 10.01 11.62
C LEU A 91 2.78 10.05 12.60
N PRO A 92 2.70 9.38 13.76
CA PRO A 92 3.85 9.22 14.67
C PRO A 92 5.03 8.59 13.94
N LYS A 93 6.26 9.01 14.30
CA LYS A 93 7.51 8.57 13.62
C LYS A 93 7.67 7.04 13.51
N SER A 94 7.05 6.30 14.42
CA SER A 94 7.01 4.85 14.42
C SER A 94 5.74 4.37 15.09
N PHE A 95 5.21 3.26 14.60
CA PHE A 95 4.01 2.61 15.12
C PHE A 95 3.98 1.12 14.78
N GLU A 96 3.08 0.36 15.38
CA GLU A 96 2.93 -1.08 15.17
C GLU A 96 1.93 -1.39 14.04
N VAL A 97 2.28 -2.38 13.22
CA VAL A 97 1.47 -2.80 12.07
C VAL A 97 1.38 -4.31 11.98
N THR A 98 0.25 -4.81 11.50
CA THR A 98 0.00 -6.24 11.30
C THR A 98 0.58 -6.72 9.98
N ARG A 99 1.25 -7.87 10.01
CA ARG A 99 1.89 -8.50 8.85
C ARG A 99 1.32 -9.90 8.60
N TYR A 100 1.03 -10.21 7.32
CA TYR A 100 0.55 -11.52 6.84
C TYR A 100 1.26 -11.89 5.54
N HIS A 101 2.60 -12.01 5.54
CA HIS A 101 3.33 -12.25 4.31
C HIS A 101 4.56 -13.14 4.51
N SER A 102 4.86 -13.94 3.49
CA SER A 102 6.08 -14.73 3.37
C SER A 102 7.02 -14.21 2.28
N LEU A 103 6.53 -13.24 1.48
CA LEU A 103 7.29 -12.56 0.43
C LEU A 103 7.45 -11.08 0.77
N ILE A 104 8.53 -10.49 0.27
CA ILE A 104 8.87 -9.07 0.43
C ILE A 104 9.49 -8.53 -0.86
N VAL A 105 9.43 -7.22 -1.06
CA VAL A 105 10.26 -6.57 -2.07
C VAL A 105 11.70 -6.53 -1.56
N GLY A 106 12.62 -7.06 -2.37
CA GLY A 106 14.04 -7.12 -2.06
C GLY A 106 14.65 -5.72 -1.92
N ARG A 107 15.52 -5.55 -0.93
CA ARG A 107 16.23 -4.28 -0.73
C ARG A 107 17.38 -4.12 -1.73
N LYS A 108 18.10 -5.22 -2.05
CA LYS A 108 19.11 -5.23 -3.08
C LYS A 108 18.42 -5.17 -4.43
N GLY A 109 18.90 -4.30 -5.33
CA GLY A 109 18.28 -4.13 -6.65
C GLY A 109 16.93 -3.42 -6.63
N LEU A 110 16.59 -2.69 -5.55
CA LEU A 110 15.43 -1.80 -5.60
C LEU A 110 15.67 -0.75 -6.71
N PRO A 111 14.76 -0.64 -7.70
CA PRO A 111 14.95 0.26 -8.83
C PRO A 111 15.04 1.72 -8.39
N ASP A 112 15.83 2.50 -9.11
CA ASP A 112 15.99 3.95 -8.85
C ASP A 112 14.68 4.74 -8.95
N SER A 113 13.68 4.22 -9.63
CA SER A 113 12.33 4.81 -9.72
C SER A 113 11.55 4.73 -8.41
N LEU A 114 11.92 3.80 -7.51
CA LEU A 114 11.23 3.55 -6.25
C LEU A 114 12.01 4.08 -5.04
N ILE A 115 11.27 4.52 -4.03
CA ILE A 115 11.80 4.94 -2.73
C ILE A 115 11.17 4.08 -1.64
N ALA A 116 11.99 3.51 -0.77
CA ALA A 116 11.51 2.89 0.45
C ALA A 116 11.09 3.99 1.46
N THR A 117 9.80 4.06 1.76
CA THR A 117 9.22 5.09 2.63
C THR A 117 8.99 4.63 4.06
N ALA A 118 8.95 3.31 4.29
CA ALA A 118 8.88 2.71 5.61
C ALA A 118 9.68 1.41 5.67
N LYS A 119 10.18 1.06 6.86
CA LYS A 119 10.96 -0.16 7.11
C LYS A 119 10.82 -0.64 8.55
N THR A 120 11.04 -1.94 8.77
CA THR A 120 11.27 -2.53 10.08
C THR A 120 12.70 -2.27 10.58
N ALA A 121 12.98 -2.60 11.85
CA ALA A 121 14.32 -2.44 12.43
C ALA A 121 15.40 -3.28 11.71
N ASP A 122 15.04 -4.48 11.23
CA ASP A 122 15.88 -5.38 10.44
C ASP A 122 15.97 -4.99 8.95
N GLY A 123 15.36 -3.87 8.57
CA GLY A 123 15.49 -3.24 7.26
C GLY A 123 14.57 -3.79 6.16
N ILE A 124 13.56 -4.61 6.50
CA ILE A 124 12.55 -5.04 5.54
C ILE A 124 11.75 -3.82 5.09
N ILE A 125 11.57 -3.68 3.78
CA ILE A 125 10.79 -2.60 3.19
C ILE A 125 9.31 -2.82 3.52
N MET A 126 8.73 -1.84 4.20
CA MET A 126 7.33 -1.84 4.64
C MET A 126 6.49 -0.76 3.95
N GLY A 127 7.13 0.13 3.23
CA GLY A 127 6.46 1.12 2.40
C GLY A 127 7.31 1.47 1.17
N LEU A 128 6.64 1.66 0.04
CA LEU A 128 7.22 2.10 -1.22
C LEU A 128 6.48 3.32 -1.77
N GLN A 129 7.20 4.13 -2.52
CA GLN A 129 6.64 5.21 -3.32
C GLN A 129 7.43 5.33 -4.62
N HIS A 130 6.75 5.54 -5.75
CA HIS A 130 7.41 5.91 -7.00
C HIS A 130 7.84 7.39 -6.95
N LYS A 131 9.00 7.71 -7.50
CA LYS A 131 9.58 9.07 -7.42
C LYS A 131 8.74 10.13 -8.12
N THR A 132 8.12 9.79 -9.24
CA THR A 132 7.39 10.73 -10.11
C THR A 132 5.91 10.35 -10.33
N HIS A 133 5.58 9.06 -10.28
CA HIS A 133 4.19 8.61 -10.43
C HIS A 133 3.46 8.62 -9.08
N PRO A 134 2.15 8.85 -9.06
CA PRO A 134 1.35 8.85 -7.83
C PRO A 134 1.07 7.42 -7.33
N VAL A 135 2.12 6.59 -7.23
CA VAL A 135 2.05 5.18 -6.85
C VAL A 135 2.70 4.97 -5.50
N HIS A 136 1.95 4.34 -4.61
CA HIS A 136 2.34 4.06 -3.23
C HIS A 136 2.05 2.61 -2.88
N GLY A 137 2.85 2.02 -1.99
CA GLY A 137 2.64 0.67 -1.52
C GLY A 137 2.98 0.51 -0.05
N VAL A 138 2.22 -0.33 0.66
CA VAL A 138 2.52 -0.77 2.01
C VAL A 138 2.50 -2.30 2.10
N GLN A 139 3.53 -2.90 2.71
CA GLN A 139 3.64 -4.36 2.86
C GLN A 139 2.74 -4.89 3.98
N PHE A 140 2.41 -4.06 4.94
CA PHE A 140 1.53 -4.38 6.07
C PHE A 140 0.05 -4.15 5.71
N HIS A 141 -0.83 -4.51 6.63
CA HIS A 141 -2.28 -4.44 6.49
C HIS A 141 -2.87 -3.24 7.25
N PRO A 142 -3.04 -2.06 6.63
CA PRO A 142 -3.61 -0.90 7.28
C PRO A 142 -5.10 -1.08 7.63
N GLU A 143 -5.78 -2.01 6.98
CA GLU A 143 -7.18 -2.37 7.24
C GLU A 143 -7.36 -3.21 8.50
N SER A 144 -6.29 -3.85 9.00
CA SER A 144 -6.33 -4.68 10.20
C SER A 144 -6.58 -3.84 11.45
N ILE A 145 -7.47 -4.30 12.32
CA ILE A 145 -7.80 -3.64 13.59
C ILE A 145 -6.58 -3.50 14.52
N ALA A 146 -5.61 -4.41 14.40
CA ALA A 146 -4.38 -4.39 15.19
C ALA A 146 -3.26 -3.53 14.56
N SER A 147 -3.49 -2.94 13.39
CA SER A 147 -2.57 -1.94 12.82
C SER A 147 -2.90 -0.56 13.35
N GLU A 148 -1.93 0.06 14.02
CA GLU A 148 -2.07 1.43 14.46
C GLU A 148 -2.12 2.38 13.26
N HIS A 149 -2.90 3.45 13.38
CA HIS A 149 -3.01 4.54 12.39
C HIS A 149 -3.43 4.11 10.97
N GLY A 150 -3.96 2.89 10.76
CA GLY A 150 -4.33 2.40 9.43
C GLY A 150 -5.37 3.28 8.73
N HIS A 151 -6.43 3.70 9.43
CA HIS A 151 -7.43 4.60 8.86
C HIS A 151 -6.86 5.98 8.48
N ALA A 152 -5.93 6.52 9.26
CA ALA A 152 -5.30 7.79 8.96
C ALA A 152 -4.39 7.68 7.73
N LEU A 153 -3.67 6.57 7.56
CA LEU A 153 -2.89 6.27 6.37
C LEU A 153 -3.78 6.17 5.12
N LEU A 154 -4.90 5.46 5.21
CA LEU A 154 -5.87 5.36 4.11
C LEU A 154 -6.50 6.71 3.78
N ALA A 155 -6.79 7.56 4.79
CA ALA A 155 -7.26 8.91 4.59
C ALA A 155 -6.21 9.77 3.85
N ASN A 156 -4.92 9.63 4.18
CA ASN A 156 -3.84 10.29 3.45
C ASN A 156 -3.80 9.86 1.97
N PHE A 157 -4.03 8.58 1.68
CA PHE A 157 -4.14 8.13 0.28
C PHE A 157 -5.33 8.78 -0.44
N LEU A 158 -6.50 8.85 0.20
CA LEU A 158 -7.66 9.53 -0.39
C LEU A 158 -7.36 11.02 -0.66
N GLU A 159 -6.64 11.69 0.23
CA GLU A 159 -6.19 13.07 0.01
C GLU A 159 -5.25 13.18 -1.19
N LEU A 160 -4.26 12.27 -1.31
CA LEU A 160 -3.35 12.18 -2.47
C LEU A 160 -4.10 11.91 -3.78
N ALA A 161 -5.20 11.17 -3.74
CA ALA A 161 -6.07 10.91 -4.87
C ALA A 161 -7.05 12.05 -5.19
N GLY A 162 -6.97 13.19 -4.49
CA GLY A 162 -7.91 14.31 -4.63
C GLY A 162 -9.33 14.00 -4.14
N LEU A 163 -9.45 12.96 -3.31
CA LEU A 163 -10.68 12.54 -2.67
C LEU A 163 -10.65 13.04 -1.22
N ALA A 164 -11.30 14.15 -0.91
CA ALA A 164 -11.40 14.62 0.47
C ALA A 164 -12.10 13.55 1.33
N PRO A 165 -11.52 13.12 2.45
CA PRO A 165 -12.23 12.24 3.35
C PRO A 165 -13.51 12.95 3.80
N ARG A 166 -14.66 12.25 3.72
CA ARG A 166 -15.88 12.76 4.35
C ARG A 166 -15.57 12.98 5.83
N ARG A 167 -15.53 14.24 6.28
CA ARG A 167 -15.49 14.55 7.71
C ARG A 167 -16.70 13.87 8.32
N ARG A 168 -16.51 12.76 9.02
CA ARG A 168 -17.51 12.28 9.96
C ARG A 168 -17.63 13.38 11.00
N ASN A 169 -18.75 14.12 10.99
CA ASN A 169 -19.13 14.98 12.11
C ASN A 169 -19.18 14.05 13.34
N ALA A 170 -18.11 14.07 14.12
CA ALA A 170 -18.14 13.48 15.45
C ALA A 170 -19.21 14.27 16.22
N LYS A 171 -20.37 13.68 16.41
CA LYS A 171 -21.33 14.20 17.40
C LYS A 171 -20.57 14.24 18.73
N PRO A 172 -20.50 15.40 19.41
CA PRO A 172 -19.91 15.43 20.72
C PRO A 172 -20.64 14.41 21.61
N ALA A 173 -19.87 13.54 22.26
CA ALA A 173 -20.42 12.65 23.26
C ALA A 173 -21.17 13.54 24.30
N ARG A 174 -22.47 13.40 24.39
CA ARG A 174 -23.23 14.00 25.49
C ARG A 174 -22.81 13.25 26.74
N HIS A 175 -21.98 13.86 27.55
CA HIS A 175 -21.81 13.44 28.93
C HIS A 175 -23.18 13.61 29.60
N ALA A 176 -23.82 12.50 29.92
CA ALA A 176 -24.94 12.48 30.84
C ALA A 176 -24.35 12.79 32.23
N ALA A 177 -24.88 13.81 32.85
CA ALA A 177 -24.68 14.15 34.24
C ALA A 177 -25.38 13.15 35.15
#